data_a2c036fb129a5642d722e6520100c7ba
#
_entry.id   a2c036fb129a5642d722e6520100c7ba
#
_cell.length_a   1.000
_cell.length_b   1.000
_cell.length_c   1.000
_cell.angle_alpha   90.00
_cell.angle_beta   90.00
_cell.angle_gamma   90.00
#
_symmetry.space_group_name_H-M   'P 1'
#
loop_
_entity.id
_entity.type
_entity.pdbx_description
1 polymer ?
#
loop_
_entity_poly.entity_id
_entity_poly.type
_entity_poly.pdbx_seq_one_letter_code
_entity_poly.pdbx_strand_id
1 'polypeptide(L)'
;MRIVLIGQAAFGAKVLENLLERDEQVVAVYTPPDRGSRQDPLKEAAVAKGIPVLQPSTYKDDQVFTEYQELEPDLTILAFVTDIIPEQFFKLPSSGSICYHPSLLPLHRGSSAINWAVIKGRKKTGLTIFWPDGGIDTGPILLQKEIEVGPDDTTGSLYFNYLFPMGVDAILESVELIKEGKA
;
A
#
# COMPACT_ATOMS: atom_id res chain seq x y z
N MET A 1 -15.86 -3.03 -7.44
CA MET A 1 -14.54 -2.86 -8.11
C MET A 1 -13.69 -4.08 -7.78
N ARG A 2 -13.02 -4.69 -8.78
CA ARG A 2 -12.10 -5.83 -8.58
C ARG A 2 -10.74 -5.31 -8.14
N ILE A 3 -10.38 -5.56 -6.89
CA ILE A 3 -9.16 -5.02 -6.29
C ILE A 3 -8.12 -6.12 -6.10
N VAL A 4 -6.89 -5.86 -6.54
CA VAL A 4 -5.71 -6.63 -6.13
C VAL A 4 -4.98 -5.83 -5.05
N LEU A 5 -4.70 -6.47 -3.92
CA LEU A 5 -3.95 -5.87 -2.82
C LEU A 5 -2.53 -6.46 -2.78
N ILE A 6 -1.53 -5.62 -3.02
CA ILE A 6 -0.11 -5.96 -2.85
C ILE A 6 0.37 -5.30 -1.58
N GLY A 7 0.82 -6.09 -0.61
CA GLY A 7 1.21 -5.53 0.67
C GLY A 7 1.73 -6.56 1.66
N GLN A 8 1.90 -6.12 2.91
CA GLN A 8 2.41 -6.99 3.98
C GLN A 8 2.07 -6.46 5.37
N ALA A 9 2.37 -7.27 6.37
CA ALA A 9 2.31 -6.95 7.78
C ALA A 9 0.91 -6.53 8.26
N ALA A 10 0.83 -6.00 9.48
CA ALA A 10 -0.42 -5.58 10.09
C ALA A 10 -1.13 -4.46 9.30
N PHE A 11 -0.36 -3.60 8.63
CA PHE A 11 -0.93 -2.53 7.81
C PHE A 11 -1.72 -3.09 6.63
N GLY A 12 -1.11 -4.01 5.86
CA GLY A 12 -1.81 -4.66 4.76
C GLY A 12 -3.03 -5.45 5.21
N ALA A 13 -2.92 -6.17 6.35
CA ALA A 13 -4.04 -6.91 6.94
C ALA A 13 -5.21 -5.99 7.30
N LYS A 14 -4.92 -4.82 7.89
CA LYS A 14 -5.97 -3.85 8.27
C LYS A 14 -6.62 -3.19 7.06
N VAL A 15 -5.84 -2.92 6.01
CA VAL A 15 -6.37 -2.44 4.72
C VAL A 15 -7.32 -3.48 4.13
N LEU A 16 -6.92 -4.77 4.09
CA LEU A 16 -7.77 -5.85 3.59
C LEU A 16 -9.09 -5.94 4.38
N GLU A 17 -9.01 -5.97 5.71
CA GLU A 17 -10.18 -6.04 6.58
C GLU A 17 -11.19 -4.93 6.27
N ASN A 18 -10.71 -3.68 6.21
CA ASN A 18 -11.57 -2.53 5.97
C ASN A 18 -12.12 -2.44 4.54
N LEU A 19 -11.38 -2.93 3.53
CA LEU A 19 -11.92 -3.07 2.18
C LEU A 19 -13.10 -4.05 2.14
N LEU A 20 -12.95 -5.19 2.83
CA LEU A 20 -14.02 -6.21 2.91
C LEU A 20 -15.23 -5.71 3.72
N GLU A 21 -15.03 -4.93 4.79
CA GLU A 21 -16.12 -4.30 5.56
C GLU A 21 -16.93 -3.28 4.73
N ARG A 22 -16.36 -2.77 3.64
CA ARG A 22 -17.00 -1.88 2.68
C ARG A 22 -17.55 -2.59 1.44
N ASP A 23 -17.64 -3.92 1.49
CA ASP A 23 -18.11 -4.77 0.39
C ASP A 23 -17.27 -4.64 -0.90
N GLU A 24 -15.99 -4.25 -0.78
CA GLU A 24 -15.09 -4.23 -1.92
C GLU A 24 -14.66 -5.66 -2.30
N GLN A 25 -14.58 -5.93 -3.60
CA GLN A 25 -14.19 -7.23 -4.11
C GLN A 25 -12.69 -7.36 -4.21
N VAL A 26 -12.02 -7.83 -3.14
CA VAL A 26 -10.60 -8.17 -3.20
C VAL A 26 -10.45 -9.54 -3.84
N VAL A 27 -9.93 -9.58 -5.07
CA VAL A 27 -9.84 -10.80 -5.89
C VAL A 27 -8.58 -11.62 -5.61
N ALA A 28 -7.52 -10.98 -5.16
CA ALA A 28 -6.29 -11.64 -4.73
C ALA A 28 -5.44 -10.72 -3.85
N VAL A 29 -4.57 -11.33 -3.07
CA VAL A 29 -3.58 -10.67 -2.22
C VAL A 29 -2.19 -11.16 -2.62
N TYR A 30 -1.25 -10.23 -2.78
CA TYR A 30 0.16 -10.52 -2.98
C TYR A 30 0.94 -10.12 -1.73
N THR A 31 1.70 -11.07 -1.17
CA THR A 31 2.58 -10.83 -0.02
C THR A 31 3.99 -11.36 -0.31
N PRO A 32 5.01 -10.85 0.38
CA PRO A 32 6.34 -11.46 0.31
C PRO A 32 6.30 -12.95 0.68
N PRO A 33 7.24 -13.76 0.18
CA PRO A 33 7.39 -15.15 0.60
C PRO A 33 7.61 -15.26 2.12
N ASP A 34 7.05 -16.31 2.72
CA ASP A 34 7.21 -16.57 4.14
C ASP A 34 8.69 -16.73 4.52
N ARG A 35 9.08 -16.17 5.64
CA ARG A 35 10.42 -16.33 6.21
C ARG A 35 10.34 -17.13 7.50
N GLY A 36 10.77 -18.38 7.44
CA GLY A 36 10.67 -19.30 8.57
C GLY A 36 9.24 -19.77 8.84
N SER A 37 8.89 -19.96 10.11
CA SER A 37 7.58 -20.50 10.52
C SER A 37 6.49 -19.44 10.72
N ARG A 38 6.85 -18.16 10.68
CA ARG A 38 5.89 -17.06 10.90
C ARG A 38 5.30 -16.62 9.56
N GLN A 39 4.00 -16.70 9.44
CA GLN A 39 3.28 -16.17 8.28
C GLN A 39 3.10 -14.66 8.40
N ASP A 40 2.97 -14.00 7.24
CA ASP A 40 2.64 -12.58 7.20
C ASP A 40 1.19 -12.35 7.66
N PRO A 41 0.91 -11.34 8.52
CA PRO A 41 -0.45 -11.02 8.97
C PRO A 41 -1.46 -10.81 7.85
N LEU A 42 -1.05 -10.21 6.73
CA LEU A 42 -1.91 -10.02 5.57
C LEU A 42 -2.27 -11.37 4.93
N LYS A 43 -1.30 -12.28 4.82
CA LYS A 43 -1.55 -13.65 4.34
C LYS A 43 -2.55 -14.38 5.23
N GLU A 44 -2.33 -14.36 6.56
CA GLU A 44 -3.24 -14.98 7.52
C GLU A 44 -4.67 -14.43 7.38
N ALA A 45 -4.81 -13.11 7.27
CA ALA A 45 -6.10 -12.46 7.11
C ALA A 45 -6.80 -12.86 5.79
N ALA A 46 -6.05 -12.91 4.67
CA ALA A 46 -6.59 -13.29 3.37
C ALA A 46 -7.03 -14.76 3.34
N VAL A 47 -6.20 -15.67 3.86
CA VAL A 47 -6.54 -17.11 3.95
C VAL A 47 -7.80 -17.32 4.81
N ALA A 48 -7.91 -16.64 5.94
CA ALA A 48 -9.09 -16.71 6.81
C ALA A 48 -10.40 -16.27 6.12
N LYS A 49 -10.29 -15.44 5.08
CA LYS A 49 -11.41 -14.94 4.28
C LYS A 49 -11.60 -15.71 2.95
N GLY A 50 -10.80 -16.75 2.70
CA GLY A 50 -10.84 -17.53 1.47
C GLY A 50 -10.37 -16.76 0.22
N ILE A 51 -9.58 -15.71 0.40
CA ILE A 51 -9.03 -14.90 -0.69
C ILE A 51 -7.72 -15.54 -1.17
N PRO A 52 -7.53 -15.71 -2.49
CA PRO A 52 -6.28 -16.22 -3.05
C PRO A 52 -5.07 -15.40 -2.61
N VAL A 53 -4.01 -16.08 -2.17
CA VAL A 53 -2.74 -15.45 -1.77
C VAL A 53 -1.63 -15.92 -2.70
N LEU A 54 -0.92 -14.97 -3.30
CA LEU A 54 0.22 -15.20 -4.15
C LEU A 54 1.48 -14.65 -3.46
N GLN A 55 2.56 -15.44 -3.49
CA GLN A 55 3.83 -15.09 -2.83
C GLN A 55 4.99 -15.25 -3.82
N PRO A 56 5.05 -14.41 -4.89
CA PRO A 56 6.12 -14.51 -5.86
C PRO A 56 7.48 -14.19 -5.23
N SER A 57 8.50 -14.95 -5.61
CA SER A 57 9.87 -14.64 -5.22
C SER A 57 10.42 -13.40 -5.95
N THR A 58 9.82 -13.07 -7.07
CA THR A 58 10.12 -11.86 -7.86
C THR A 58 8.93 -11.50 -8.75
N TYR A 59 8.69 -10.21 -8.91
CA TYR A 59 7.69 -9.68 -9.85
C TYR A 59 8.22 -9.55 -11.30
N LYS A 60 9.49 -9.97 -11.56
CA LYS A 60 10.09 -9.96 -12.89
C LYS A 60 9.80 -11.23 -13.70
N ASP A 61 9.13 -12.20 -13.11
CA ASP A 61 8.74 -13.45 -13.76
C ASP A 61 7.49 -13.21 -14.62
N ASP A 62 7.59 -13.55 -15.90
CA ASP A 62 6.48 -13.39 -16.85
C ASP A 62 5.25 -14.23 -16.48
N GLN A 63 5.45 -15.37 -15.82
CA GLN A 63 4.35 -16.19 -15.33
C GLN A 63 3.56 -15.47 -14.23
N VAL A 64 4.25 -14.80 -13.30
CA VAL A 64 3.61 -14.00 -12.25
C VAL A 64 2.77 -12.87 -12.85
N PHE A 65 3.26 -12.24 -13.91
CA PHE A 65 2.48 -11.22 -14.61
C PHE A 65 1.29 -11.81 -15.37
N THR A 66 1.44 -12.98 -16.00
CA THR A 66 0.32 -13.66 -16.67
C THR A 66 -0.78 -14.02 -15.68
N GLU A 67 -0.44 -14.61 -14.54
CA GLU A 67 -1.40 -14.90 -13.47
C GLU A 67 -2.09 -13.64 -12.94
N TYR A 68 -1.35 -12.54 -12.82
CA TYR A 68 -1.92 -11.24 -12.42
C TYR A 68 -2.90 -10.68 -13.47
N GLN A 69 -2.61 -10.82 -14.76
CA GLN A 69 -3.52 -10.39 -15.84
C GLN A 69 -4.84 -11.16 -15.82
N GLU A 70 -4.81 -12.46 -15.50
CA GLU A 70 -6.00 -13.31 -15.41
C GLU A 70 -6.95 -12.88 -14.28
N LEU A 71 -6.47 -12.12 -13.30
CA LEU A 71 -7.29 -11.56 -12.24
C LEU A 71 -8.19 -10.41 -12.72
N GLU A 72 -7.88 -9.81 -13.87
CA GLU A 72 -8.61 -8.66 -14.44
C GLU A 72 -8.89 -7.57 -13.40
N PRO A 73 -7.85 -6.99 -12.75
CA PRO A 73 -8.06 -5.99 -11.72
C PRO A 73 -8.57 -4.67 -12.30
N ASP A 74 -9.54 -4.07 -11.62
CA ASP A 74 -9.94 -2.68 -11.86
C ASP A 74 -8.96 -1.71 -11.18
N LEU A 75 -8.52 -2.06 -9.97
CA LEU A 75 -7.60 -1.25 -9.16
C LEU A 75 -6.57 -2.14 -8.48
N THR A 76 -5.32 -1.69 -8.44
CA THR A 76 -4.31 -2.30 -7.56
C THR A 76 -3.91 -1.33 -6.46
N ILE A 77 -3.88 -1.84 -5.23
CA ILE A 77 -3.47 -1.08 -4.05
C ILE A 77 -2.13 -1.61 -3.56
N LEU A 78 -1.12 -0.73 -3.49
CA LEU A 78 0.17 -1.04 -2.90
C LEU A 78 0.20 -0.51 -1.46
N ALA A 79 0.02 -1.45 -0.49
CA ALA A 79 -0.11 -1.16 0.92
C ALA A 79 1.10 -1.67 1.70
N PHE A 80 2.09 -0.80 1.91
CA PHE A 80 3.35 -1.14 2.57
C PHE A 80 4.17 -2.18 1.78
N VAL A 81 4.58 -1.81 0.59
CA VAL A 81 5.40 -2.65 -0.32
C VAL A 81 6.87 -2.29 -0.16
N THR A 82 7.73 -3.30 -0.06
CA THR A 82 9.20 -3.16 0.01
C THR A 82 9.90 -3.61 -1.26
N ASP A 83 9.20 -4.33 -2.13
CA ASP A 83 9.70 -4.79 -3.40
C ASP A 83 9.48 -3.77 -4.52
N ILE A 84 10.34 -3.81 -5.54
CA ILE A 84 10.14 -3.03 -6.75
C ILE A 84 9.15 -3.77 -7.64
N ILE A 85 7.96 -3.19 -7.80
CA ILE A 85 6.92 -3.72 -8.67
C ILE A 85 7.14 -3.17 -10.09
N PRO A 86 7.25 -4.03 -11.12
CA PRO A 86 7.41 -3.58 -12.50
C PRO A 86 6.22 -2.75 -12.99
N GLU A 87 6.49 -1.79 -13.86
CA GLU A 87 5.52 -0.82 -14.35
C GLU A 87 4.27 -1.46 -14.97
N GLN A 88 4.42 -2.62 -15.62
CA GLN A 88 3.30 -3.36 -16.20
C GLN A 88 2.21 -3.75 -15.18
N PHE A 89 2.58 -4.01 -13.91
CA PHE A 89 1.61 -4.36 -12.87
C PHE A 89 0.73 -3.19 -12.46
N PHE A 90 1.28 -1.99 -12.37
CA PHE A 90 0.48 -0.84 -11.95
C PHE A 90 -0.16 -0.06 -13.11
N LYS A 91 0.21 -0.37 -14.35
CA LYS A 91 -0.46 0.17 -15.55
C LYS A 91 -1.61 -0.70 -16.08
N LEU A 92 -1.65 -1.98 -15.71
CA LEU A 92 -2.67 -2.91 -16.21
C LEU A 92 -4.09 -2.61 -15.72
N PRO A 93 -4.32 -2.30 -14.42
CA PRO A 93 -5.67 -2.11 -13.92
C PRO A 93 -6.40 -0.97 -14.62
N SER A 94 -7.69 -1.17 -14.94
CA SER A 94 -8.49 -0.22 -15.71
C SER A 94 -8.65 1.16 -15.03
N SER A 95 -8.65 1.17 -13.70
CA SER A 95 -8.65 2.40 -12.87
C SER A 95 -7.27 2.74 -12.30
N GLY A 96 -6.20 2.11 -12.81
CA GLY A 96 -4.83 2.35 -12.38
C GLY A 96 -4.44 1.67 -11.07
N SER A 97 -3.41 2.20 -10.43
CA SER A 97 -2.89 1.67 -9.16
C SER A 97 -2.55 2.82 -8.23
N ILE A 98 -2.78 2.63 -6.93
CA ILE A 98 -2.42 3.59 -5.89
C ILE A 98 -1.39 3.00 -4.94
N CYS A 99 -0.51 3.83 -4.42
CA CYS A 99 0.53 3.43 -3.49
C CYS A 99 0.52 4.31 -2.24
N TYR A 100 0.61 3.69 -1.07
CA TYR A 100 0.79 4.36 0.21
C TYR A 100 2.27 4.61 0.48
N HIS A 101 2.61 5.85 0.83
CA HIS A 101 3.94 6.22 1.29
C HIS A 101 3.88 7.08 2.56
N PRO A 102 4.60 6.70 3.64
CA PRO A 102 4.51 7.38 4.93
C PRO A 102 5.41 8.63 5.01
N SER A 103 5.24 9.56 4.08
CA SER A 103 5.82 10.89 4.10
C SER A 103 4.98 11.88 3.30
N LEU A 104 5.27 13.17 3.48
CA LEU A 104 4.75 14.23 2.61
C LEU A 104 5.63 14.32 1.35
N LEU A 105 5.32 13.52 0.32
CA LEU A 105 6.05 13.57 -0.95
C LEU A 105 6.08 14.99 -1.53
N PRO A 106 7.18 15.41 -2.14
CA PRO A 106 8.38 14.66 -2.54
C PRO A 106 9.45 14.48 -1.45
N LEU A 107 9.16 14.81 -0.19
CA LEU A 107 10.09 14.62 0.91
C LEU A 107 10.21 13.14 1.26
N HIS A 108 11.43 12.69 1.55
CA HIS A 108 11.71 11.35 2.06
C HIS A 108 11.17 10.22 1.17
N ARG A 109 11.37 10.31 -0.15
CA ARG A 109 11.15 9.21 -1.08
C ARG A 109 11.97 7.98 -0.70
N GLY A 110 11.50 6.79 -1.09
CA GLY A 110 12.18 5.52 -0.83
C GLY A 110 11.98 5.00 0.58
N SER A 111 12.86 4.13 1.02
CA SER A 111 12.75 3.40 2.29
C SER A 111 12.96 4.29 3.51
N SER A 112 12.39 3.85 4.65
CA SER A 112 12.63 4.46 5.97
C SER A 112 12.16 5.92 6.11
N ALA A 113 11.14 6.33 5.37
CA ALA A 113 10.65 7.71 5.32
C ALA A 113 10.34 8.31 6.70
N ILE A 114 9.71 7.56 7.59
CA ILE A 114 9.39 8.00 8.96
C ILE A 114 10.67 8.23 9.76
N ASN A 115 11.65 7.33 9.65
CA ASN A 115 12.94 7.48 10.32
C ASN A 115 13.64 8.78 9.87
N TRP A 116 13.61 9.08 8.58
CA TRP A 116 14.21 10.29 8.06
C TRP A 116 13.51 11.56 8.54
N ALA A 117 12.21 11.54 8.74
CA ALA A 117 11.48 12.65 9.32
C ALA A 117 11.98 12.96 10.76
N VAL A 118 12.14 11.89 11.58
CA VAL A 118 12.68 12.02 12.95
C VAL A 118 14.13 12.46 12.95
N ILE A 119 15.01 11.79 12.20
CA ILE A 119 16.46 12.08 12.13
C ILE A 119 16.70 13.53 11.71
N LYS A 120 15.91 14.05 10.77
CA LYS A 120 16.03 15.44 10.28
C LYS A 120 15.31 16.48 11.16
N GLY A 121 14.75 16.06 12.29
CA GLY A 121 14.06 16.97 13.22
C GLY A 121 12.89 17.71 12.55
N ARG A 122 12.16 17.03 11.66
CA ARG A 122 11.01 17.64 11.01
C ARG A 122 9.95 18.00 12.03
N LYS A 123 9.33 19.16 11.86
CA LYS A 123 8.20 19.60 12.70
C LYS A 123 6.86 19.08 12.22
N LYS A 124 6.84 18.62 10.97
CA LYS A 124 5.67 18.03 10.32
C LYS A 124 6.12 16.84 9.49
N THR A 125 5.26 15.84 9.44
CA THR A 125 5.34 14.68 8.55
C THR A 125 3.93 14.30 8.12
N GLY A 126 3.75 13.16 7.50
CA GLY A 126 2.43 12.72 7.08
C GLY A 126 2.53 11.51 6.17
N LEU A 127 1.51 11.35 5.36
CA LEU A 127 1.45 10.31 4.36
C LEU A 127 0.97 10.85 3.01
N THR A 128 1.27 10.10 1.98
CA THR A 128 0.83 10.37 0.62
C THR A 128 0.25 9.10 0.02
N ILE A 129 -0.91 9.22 -0.63
CA ILE A 129 -1.41 8.26 -1.61
C ILE A 129 -1.12 8.84 -2.98
N PHE A 130 -0.46 8.06 -3.84
CA PHE A 130 -0.04 8.54 -5.15
C PHE A 130 -0.19 7.44 -6.21
N TRP A 131 -0.20 7.84 -7.47
CA TRP A 131 -0.19 6.97 -8.64
C TRP A 131 1.25 6.58 -8.95
N PRO A 132 1.67 5.31 -8.79
CA PRO A 132 3.06 4.92 -9.06
C PRO A 132 3.42 5.09 -10.54
N ASP A 133 4.66 5.50 -10.78
CA ASP A 133 5.29 5.62 -12.09
C ASP A 133 6.60 4.83 -12.15
N GLY A 134 7.40 5.02 -13.19
CA GLY A 134 8.68 4.32 -13.36
C GLY A 134 9.79 4.74 -12.39
N GLY A 135 9.57 5.75 -11.54
CA GLY A 135 10.51 6.22 -10.53
C GLY A 135 10.18 5.71 -9.12
N ILE A 136 11.06 6.00 -8.16
CA ILE A 136 10.81 5.69 -6.76
C ILE A 136 10.04 6.85 -6.12
N ASP A 137 8.76 6.62 -5.85
CA ASP A 137 7.83 7.57 -5.21
C ASP A 137 7.79 8.94 -5.92
N THR A 138 7.77 8.92 -7.26
CA THR A 138 7.82 10.12 -8.12
C THR A 138 6.50 10.46 -8.77
N GLY A 139 5.54 9.56 -8.76
CA GLY A 139 4.29 9.70 -9.46
C GLY A 139 3.34 10.78 -8.90
N PRO A 140 2.27 11.10 -9.62
CA PRO A 140 1.31 12.11 -9.23
C PRO A 140 0.63 11.81 -7.90
N ILE A 141 0.46 12.84 -7.09
CA ILE A 141 -0.18 12.76 -5.77
C ILE A 141 -1.70 12.76 -5.95
N LEU A 142 -2.37 11.77 -5.36
CA LEU A 142 -3.81 11.73 -5.25
C LEU A 142 -4.29 12.40 -3.96
N LEU A 143 -3.67 12.08 -2.82
CA LEU A 143 -4.09 12.52 -1.51
C LEU A 143 -2.87 12.65 -0.58
N GLN A 144 -2.85 13.71 0.24
CA GLN A 144 -1.86 13.85 1.32
C GLN A 144 -2.56 14.19 2.63
N LYS A 145 -2.05 13.66 3.74
CA LYS A 145 -2.47 14.02 5.09
C LYS A 145 -1.24 14.34 5.93
N GLU A 146 -1.31 15.44 6.66
CA GLU A 146 -0.20 15.98 7.47
C GLU A 146 -0.47 15.78 8.95
N ILE A 147 0.60 15.57 9.72
CA ILE A 147 0.60 15.56 11.18
C ILE A 147 1.77 16.40 11.72
N GLU A 148 1.59 16.98 12.90
CA GLU A 148 2.67 17.59 13.66
C GLU A 148 3.57 16.50 14.28
N VAL A 149 4.87 16.79 14.37
CA VAL A 149 5.85 15.94 15.05
C VAL A 149 6.24 16.63 16.36
N GLY A 150 5.87 16.00 17.46
CA GLY A 150 6.20 16.47 18.81
C GLY A 150 7.69 16.27 19.16
N PRO A 151 8.19 16.96 20.19
CA PRO A 151 9.60 16.88 20.57
C PRO A 151 10.04 15.50 21.06
N ASP A 152 9.11 14.70 21.57
CA ASP A 152 9.36 13.37 22.12
C ASP A 152 8.90 12.23 21.17
N ASP A 153 8.45 12.60 19.96
CA ASP A 153 8.00 11.58 19.00
C ASP A 153 9.16 10.75 18.49
N THR A 154 8.89 9.47 18.41
CA THR A 154 9.75 8.45 17.81
C THR A 154 9.15 7.95 16.51
N THR A 155 9.92 7.21 15.72
CA THR A 155 9.41 6.48 14.54
C THR A 155 8.20 5.61 14.91
N GLY A 156 8.27 4.92 16.06
CA GLY A 156 7.19 4.05 16.54
C GLY A 156 5.94 4.83 16.91
N SER A 157 6.05 5.94 17.69
CA SER A 157 4.89 6.73 18.06
C SER A 157 4.21 7.36 16.84
N LEU A 158 4.98 7.92 15.90
CA LEU A 158 4.45 8.48 14.67
C LEU A 158 3.72 7.42 13.82
N TYR A 159 4.32 6.23 13.71
CA TYR A 159 3.71 5.15 12.93
C TYR A 159 2.43 4.63 13.58
N PHE A 160 2.51 4.15 14.82
CA PHE A 160 1.38 3.45 15.44
C PHE A 160 0.24 4.38 15.86
N ASN A 161 0.55 5.59 16.32
CA ASN A 161 -0.49 6.50 16.80
C ASN A 161 -1.15 7.31 15.68
N TYR A 162 -0.45 7.53 14.56
CA TYR A 162 -0.94 8.42 13.50
C TYR A 162 -0.92 7.80 12.11
N LEU A 163 0.27 7.45 11.59
CA LEU A 163 0.43 7.11 10.17
C LEU A 163 -0.23 5.79 9.80
N PHE A 164 -0.30 4.84 10.72
CA PHE A 164 -0.97 3.56 10.49
C PHE A 164 -2.49 3.76 10.35
N PRO A 165 -3.24 4.25 11.34
CA PRO A 165 -4.69 4.42 11.21
C PRO A 165 -5.05 5.40 10.08
N MET A 166 -4.38 6.55 10.02
CA MET A 166 -4.61 7.55 8.99
C MET A 166 -4.29 7.04 7.58
N GLY A 167 -3.31 6.13 7.45
CA GLY A 167 -2.94 5.51 6.17
C GLY A 167 -3.99 4.54 5.66
N VAL A 168 -4.56 3.74 6.54
CA VAL A 168 -5.69 2.87 6.21
C VAL A 168 -6.86 3.71 5.72
N ASP A 169 -7.24 4.75 6.48
CA ASP A 169 -8.35 5.65 6.11
C ASP A 169 -8.08 6.37 4.78
N ALA A 170 -6.85 6.81 4.53
CA ALA A 170 -6.47 7.48 3.29
C ALA A 170 -6.57 6.56 2.07
N ILE A 171 -6.21 5.28 2.20
CA ILE A 171 -6.40 4.29 1.13
C ILE A 171 -7.89 4.13 0.82
N LEU A 172 -8.73 3.97 1.84
CA LEU A 172 -10.17 3.80 1.66
C LEU A 172 -10.82 5.04 1.05
N GLU A 173 -10.43 6.23 1.50
CA GLU A 173 -10.86 7.50 0.90
C GLU A 173 -10.46 7.59 -0.58
N SER A 174 -9.24 7.17 -0.92
CA SER A 174 -8.76 7.14 -2.29
C SER A 174 -9.56 6.18 -3.17
N VAL A 175 -9.95 5.01 -2.65
CA VAL A 175 -10.83 4.07 -3.36
C VAL A 175 -12.17 4.72 -3.68
N GLU A 176 -12.77 5.44 -2.73
CA GLU A 176 -14.04 6.13 -2.97
C GLU A 176 -13.89 7.26 -4.02
N LEU A 177 -12.82 8.06 -3.95
CA LEU A 177 -12.55 9.10 -4.95
C LEU A 177 -12.42 8.50 -6.36
N ILE A 178 -11.75 7.35 -6.49
CA ILE A 178 -11.62 6.65 -7.76
C ILE A 178 -12.97 6.15 -8.27
N LYS A 179 -13.79 5.55 -7.41
CA LYS A 179 -15.14 5.06 -7.76
C LYS A 179 -16.06 6.19 -8.23
N GLU A 180 -15.91 7.36 -7.64
CA GLU A 180 -16.70 8.56 -7.98
C GLU A 180 -16.16 9.32 -9.20
N GLY A 181 -15.02 8.90 -9.77
CA GLY A 181 -14.35 9.61 -10.87
C GLY A 181 -13.81 10.98 -10.47
N LYS A 182 -13.40 11.14 -9.20
CA LYS A 182 -12.86 12.38 -8.61
C LYS A 182 -11.38 12.32 -8.31
N ALA A 183 -10.71 11.25 -8.74
CA ALA A 183 -9.29 10.99 -8.51
C ALA A 183 -8.38 11.61 -9.57
#